data_7e92cd3104b8177d6006f885d07620a7
#
_entry.id   7e92cd3104b8177d6006f885d07620a7
#
_cell.length_a   1.000
_cell.length_b   1.000
_cell.length_c   1.000
_cell.angle_alpha   90.00
_cell.angle_beta   90.00
_cell.angle_gamma   90.00
#
_symmetry.space_group_name_H-M   'P 1'
#
loop_
_entity.id
_entity.type
_entity.pdbx_description
1 polymer ?
#
loop_
_entity_poly.entity_id
_entity_poly.type
_entity_poly.pdbx_seq_one_letter_code
_entity_poly.pdbx_strand_id
1 'polypeptide(L)'
;AKVVLDEDAERIEVVVPDEQLSLAIGRRGQNVRLASQLTGWAIDIMTEQEESERRQKEFQERSQLFMDALNVDEMVGQLLATEGFTSVEEVAYVDLDEIAMIEGFDEETAEEIQARARDYLEELEANLDKKRIELGVSDDLRSIDGMTTAMMVALGKDDIKTMEDLAGCAADDLVGWTERKDGETKRFEGSLSGMDLSRAEAEAMVM
;
A
#
# COMPACT_ATOMS: atom_id res chain seq x y z
N ALA A 1 -12.91 -5.08 23.61
CA ALA A 1 -12.81 -4.74 22.19
C ALA A 1 -11.94 -3.48 22.01
N LYS A 2 -11.13 -3.48 20.99
CA LYS A 2 -10.34 -2.32 20.54
C LYS A 2 -10.90 -1.87 19.21
N VAL A 3 -10.99 -0.57 18.99
CA VAL A 3 -11.48 0.00 17.73
C VAL A 3 -10.39 0.93 17.19
N VAL A 4 -10.02 0.73 15.93
CA VAL A 4 -9.07 1.57 15.20
C VAL A 4 -9.82 2.21 14.04
N LEU A 5 -9.70 3.52 13.91
CA LEU A 5 -10.33 4.31 12.86
C LEU A 5 -9.27 4.71 11.85
N ASP A 6 -9.52 4.43 10.59
CA ASP A 6 -8.77 4.94 9.45
C ASP A 6 -9.70 5.89 8.69
N GLU A 7 -9.52 7.18 8.93
CA GLU A 7 -10.38 8.24 8.37
C GLU A 7 -10.13 8.40 6.87
N ASP A 8 -8.89 8.24 6.43
CA ASP A 8 -8.51 8.42 5.02
C ASP A 8 -9.06 7.28 4.15
N ALA A 9 -9.06 6.05 4.68
CA ALA A 9 -9.62 4.88 4.00
C ALA A 9 -11.13 4.67 4.27
N GLU A 10 -11.77 5.51 5.10
CA GLU A 10 -13.15 5.32 5.57
C GLU A 10 -13.39 3.92 6.13
N ARG A 11 -12.45 3.44 6.94
CA ARG A 11 -12.41 2.07 7.46
C ARG A 11 -12.34 2.03 8.97
N ILE A 12 -13.05 1.09 9.55
CA ILE A 12 -13.05 0.81 10.99
C ILE A 12 -12.62 -0.64 11.21
N GLU A 13 -11.56 -0.83 11.96
CA GLU A 13 -11.14 -2.15 12.41
C GLU A 13 -11.56 -2.35 13.86
N VAL A 14 -12.21 -3.48 14.13
CA VAL A 14 -12.69 -3.84 15.46
C VAL A 14 -12.07 -5.15 15.88
N VAL A 15 -11.25 -5.10 16.93
CA VAL A 15 -10.62 -6.28 17.52
C VAL A 15 -11.42 -6.74 18.71
N VAL A 16 -11.84 -7.99 18.70
CA VAL A 16 -12.66 -8.60 19.74
C VAL A 16 -12.03 -9.89 20.27
N PRO A 17 -12.33 -10.30 21.52
CA PRO A 17 -12.01 -11.65 21.98
C PRO A 17 -12.68 -12.71 21.10
N ASP A 18 -12.04 -13.87 20.93
CA ASP A 18 -12.52 -14.96 20.06
C ASP A 18 -13.96 -15.37 20.36
N GLU A 19 -14.30 -15.47 21.64
CA GLU A 19 -15.65 -15.82 22.10
C GLU A 19 -16.74 -14.81 21.71
N GLN A 20 -16.35 -13.56 21.40
CA GLN A 20 -17.27 -12.47 21.01
C GLN A 20 -17.34 -12.25 19.49
N LEU A 21 -16.47 -12.88 18.70
CA LEU A 21 -16.41 -12.70 17.27
C LEU A 21 -17.76 -12.96 16.57
N SER A 22 -18.39 -14.11 16.90
CA SER A 22 -19.68 -14.48 16.32
C SER A 22 -20.80 -13.52 16.67
N LEU A 23 -20.76 -12.93 17.88
CA LEU A 23 -21.73 -11.92 18.31
C LEU A 23 -21.50 -10.59 17.60
N ALA A 24 -20.24 -10.17 17.47
CA ALA A 24 -19.86 -8.93 16.80
C ALA A 24 -20.24 -8.96 15.31
N ILE A 25 -19.92 -10.05 14.62
CA ILE A 25 -20.30 -10.25 13.20
C ILE A 25 -21.82 -10.36 13.05
N GLY A 26 -22.47 -11.06 13.97
CA GLY A 26 -23.89 -11.34 13.94
C GLY A 26 -24.28 -12.41 12.90
N ARG A 27 -25.54 -12.84 12.94
CA ARG A 27 -26.06 -13.90 12.07
C ARG A 27 -25.93 -13.49 10.59
N ARG A 28 -25.13 -14.23 9.81
CA ARG A 28 -24.83 -13.93 8.39
C ARG A 28 -24.24 -12.52 8.15
N GLY A 29 -23.44 -12.03 9.09
CA GLY A 29 -22.82 -10.71 8.97
C GLY A 29 -23.78 -9.53 9.17
N GLN A 30 -24.94 -9.76 9.78
CA GLN A 30 -25.98 -8.74 9.92
C GLN A 30 -25.53 -7.53 10.73
N ASN A 31 -24.82 -7.74 11.86
CA ASN A 31 -24.39 -6.64 12.71
C ASN A 31 -23.32 -5.78 12.02
N VAL A 32 -22.32 -6.41 11.40
CA VAL A 32 -21.28 -5.70 10.64
C VAL A 32 -21.90 -4.88 9.52
N ARG A 33 -22.83 -5.49 8.75
CA ARG A 33 -23.47 -4.81 7.64
C ARG A 33 -24.33 -3.62 8.10
N LEU A 34 -25.05 -3.76 9.21
CA LEU A 34 -25.85 -2.66 9.78
C LEU A 34 -24.94 -1.53 10.27
N ALA A 35 -23.83 -1.87 10.96
CA ALA A 35 -22.87 -0.89 11.44
C ALA A 35 -22.21 -0.17 10.26
N SER A 36 -21.80 -0.87 9.21
CA SER A 36 -21.26 -0.28 7.98
C SER A 36 -22.28 0.65 7.27
N GLN A 37 -23.57 0.25 7.21
CA GLN A 37 -24.60 1.09 6.64
C GLN A 37 -24.89 2.36 7.46
N LEU A 38 -24.77 2.28 8.79
CA LEU A 38 -25.01 3.42 9.68
C LEU A 38 -23.86 4.41 9.68
N THR A 39 -22.63 3.93 9.58
CA THR A 39 -21.41 4.78 9.58
C THR A 39 -21.05 5.28 8.18
N GLY A 40 -21.44 4.57 7.14
CA GLY A 40 -20.97 4.77 5.77
C GLY A 40 -19.59 4.18 5.51
N TRP A 41 -18.92 3.63 6.54
CA TRP A 41 -17.55 3.13 6.48
C TRP A 41 -17.47 1.61 6.36
N ALA A 42 -16.39 1.11 5.79
CA ALA A 42 -16.09 -0.31 5.81
C ALA A 42 -15.73 -0.74 7.23
N ILE A 43 -16.31 -1.86 7.71
CA ILE A 43 -16.04 -2.38 9.05
C ILE A 43 -15.47 -3.79 8.92
N ASP A 44 -14.25 -3.96 9.45
CA ASP A 44 -13.59 -5.25 9.58
C ASP A 44 -13.56 -5.66 11.05
N ILE A 45 -14.02 -6.87 11.33
CA ILE A 45 -13.97 -7.45 12.67
C ILE A 45 -13.01 -8.62 12.65
N MET A 46 -12.07 -8.62 13.58
CA MET A 46 -11.07 -9.67 13.75
C MET A 46 -10.89 -10.02 15.22
N THR A 47 -10.30 -11.17 15.47
CA THR A 47 -9.91 -11.60 16.81
C THR A 47 -8.59 -10.96 17.24
N GLU A 48 -8.30 -10.98 18.54
CA GLU A 48 -7.00 -10.56 19.08
C GLU A 48 -5.86 -11.42 18.53
N GLN A 49 -6.13 -12.71 18.28
CA GLN A 49 -5.16 -13.62 17.68
C GLN A 49 -4.89 -13.23 16.21
N GLU A 50 -5.93 -13.01 15.41
CA GLU A 50 -5.78 -12.59 14.01
C GLU A 50 -5.05 -11.25 13.90
N GLU A 51 -5.35 -10.29 14.79
CA GLU A 51 -4.63 -9.00 14.84
C GLU A 51 -3.14 -9.22 15.16
N SER A 52 -2.83 -10.08 16.13
CA SER A 52 -1.45 -10.39 16.52
C SER A 52 -0.68 -11.07 15.41
N GLU A 53 -1.27 -12.06 14.73
CA GLU A 53 -0.68 -12.76 13.59
C GLU A 53 -0.44 -11.81 12.42
N ARG A 54 -1.40 -10.92 12.12
CA ARG A 54 -1.26 -9.88 11.09
C ARG A 54 -0.10 -8.95 11.40
N ARG A 55 -0.01 -8.41 12.62
CA ARG A 55 1.08 -7.53 13.04
C ARG A 55 2.44 -8.21 12.97
N GLN A 56 2.51 -9.47 13.39
CA GLN A 56 3.76 -10.21 13.30
C GLN A 56 4.18 -10.43 11.84
N LYS A 57 3.23 -10.74 10.97
CA LYS A 57 3.47 -10.88 9.54
C LYS A 57 3.93 -9.56 8.92
N GLU A 58 3.23 -8.47 9.17
CA GLU A 58 3.58 -7.13 8.69
C GLU A 58 4.98 -6.71 9.15
N PHE A 59 5.33 -7.01 10.41
CA PHE A 59 6.67 -6.75 10.95
C PHE A 59 7.74 -7.57 10.23
N GLN A 60 7.50 -8.86 10.00
CA GLN A 60 8.42 -9.73 9.28
C GLN A 60 8.60 -9.28 7.83
N GLU A 61 7.51 -8.97 7.13
CA GLU A 61 7.56 -8.48 5.74
C GLU A 61 8.34 -7.17 5.64
N ARG A 62 8.15 -6.26 6.59
CA ARG A 62 8.83 -4.97 6.67
C ARG A 62 10.32 -5.14 6.99
N SER A 63 10.66 -5.98 7.96
CA SER A 63 12.06 -6.31 8.28
C SER A 63 12.75 -6.93 7.08
N GLN A 64 12.09 -7.85 6.38
CA GLN A 64 12.63 -8.49 5.17
C GLN A 64 12.84 -7.47 4.04
N LEU A 65 11.89 -6.56 3.85
CA LEU A 65 12.03 -5.47 2.88
C LEU A 65 13.31 -4.67 3.11
N PHE A 66 13.56 -4.26 4.36
CA PHE A 66 14.78 -3.49 4.68
C PHE A 66 16.05 -4.31 4.51
N MET A 67 16.04 -5.59 4.90
CA MET A 67 17.18 -6.48 4.68
C MET A 67 17.54 -6.58 3.19
N ASP A 68 16.55 -6.81 2.35
CA ASP A 68 16.75 -7.01 0.92
C ASP A 68 17.11 -5.70 0.20
N ALA A 69 16.39 -4.61 0.50
CA ALA A 69 16.59 -3.32 -0.15
C ALA A 69 17.90 -2.63 0.26
N LEU A 70 18.23 -2.67 1.55
CA LEU A 70 19.40 -1.96 2.10
C LEU A 70 20.64 -2.86 2.19
N ASN A 71 20.49 -4.16 1.89
CA ASN A 71 21.53 -5.16 2.06
C ASN A 71 22.17 -5.11 3.48
N VAL A 72 21.30 -5.15 4.47
CA VAL A 72 21.65 -5.13 5.90
C VAL A 72 21.29 -6.46 6.56
N ASP A 73 21.86 -6.71 7.73
CA ASP A 73 21.55 -7.90 8.51
C ASP A 73 20.13 -7.83 9.15
N GLU A 74 19.69 -8.96 9.69
CA GLU A 74 18.39 -9.09 10.32
C GLU A 74 18.20 -8.12 11.48
N MET A 75 19.24 -7.86 12.27
CA MET A 75 19.16 -6.96 13.42
C MET A 75 18.83 -5.54 12.97
N VAL A 76 19.53 -5.04 11.96
CA VAL A 76 19.30 -3.69 11.42
C VAL A 76 17.91 -3.58 10.77
N GLY A 77 17.50 -4.60 10.00
CA GLY A 77 16.15 -4.63 9.40
C GLY A 77 15.04 -4.62 10.46
N GLN A 78 15.20 -5.37 11.54
CA GLN A 78 14.24 -5.41 12.65
C GLN A 78 14.22 -4.09 13.44
N LEU A 79 15.38 -3.46 13.67
CA LEU A 79 15.46 -2.17 14.35
C LEU A 79 14.72 -1.09 13.56
N LEU A 80 14.94 -0.97 12.26
CA LEU A 80 14.21 -0.02 11.42
C LEU A 80 12.68 -0.26 11.47
N ALA A 81 12.25 -1.51 11.38
CA ALA A 81 10.83 -1.86 11.49
C ALA A 81 10.25 -1.56 12.88
N THR A 82 11.04 -1.74 13.96
CA THR A 82 10.62 -1.46 15.34
C THR A 82 10.48 0.04 15.60
N GLU A 83 11.36 0.86 15.03
CA GLU A 83 11.29 2.33 15.12
C GLU A 83 10.11 2.93 14.31
N GLY A 84 9.42 2.11 13.53
CA GLY A 84 8.19 2.49 12.86
C GLY A 84 8.35 2.85 11.39
N PHE A 85 9.55 2.73 10.81
CA PHE A 85 9.73 2.88 9.37
C PHE A 85 8.90 1.86 8.61
N THR A 86 8.16 2.31 7.60
CA THR A 86 7.25 1.47 6.82
C THR A 86 7.71 1.25 5.39
N SER A 87 8.57 2.12 4.87
CA SER A 87 9.07 2.09 3.50
C SER A 87 10.54 2.47 3.40
N VAL A 88 11.17 2.11 2.29
CA VAL A 88 12.56 2.50 1.99
C VAL A 88 12.66 4.00 1.72
N GLU A 89 11.60 4.59 1.15
CA GLU A 89 11.50 6.03 0.92
C GLU A 89 11.58 6.83 2.22
N GLU A 90 10.89 6.39 3.28
CA GLU A 90 10.99 7.04 4.59
C GLU A 90 12.43 7.04 5.10
N VAL A 91 13.13 5.90 5.00
CA VAL A 91 14.53 5.80 5.40
C VAL A 91 15.44 6.71 4.56
N ALA A 92 15.17 6.81 3.25
CA ALA A 92 15.98 7.60 2.33
C ALA A 92 15.90 9.11 2.57
N TYR A 93 14.75 9.61 3.07
CA TYR A 93 14.43 11.04 3.10
C TYR A 93 14.15 11.61 4.49
N VAL A 94 14.08 10.78 5.53
CA VAL A 94 13.99 11.25 6.92
C VAL A 94 15.26 12.01 7.33
N ASP A 95 15.17 12.84 8.34
CA ASP A 95 16.35 13.51 8.90
C ASP A 95 17.35 12.49 9.43
N LEU A 96 18.63 12.68 9.10
CA LEU A 96 19.71 11.74 9.47
C LEU A 96 19.77 11.48 10.98
N ASP A 97 19.51 12.53 11.77
CA ASP A 97 19.51 12.45 13.23
C ASP A 97 18.47 11.45 13.75
N GLU A 98 17.32 11.27 13.07
CA GLU A 98 16.31 10.29 13.49
C GLU A 98 16.82 8.86 13.35
N ILE A 99 17.57 8.56 12.29
CA ILE A 99 18.19 7.25 12.12
C ILE A 99 19.35 7.07 13.11
N ALA A 100 20.16 8.09 13.31
CA ALA A 100 21.30 8.05 14.24
C ALA A 100 20.89 7.93 15.73
N MET A 101 19.65 8.33 16.07
CA MET A 101 19.09 8.16 17.42
C MET A 101 18.61 6.73 17.72
N ILE A 102 18.52 5.87 16.73
CA ILE A 102 18.17 4.46 16.93
C ILE A 102 19.24 3.78 17.79
N GLU A 103 18.81 3.08 18.82
CA GLU A 103 19.73 2.39 19.73
C GLU A 103 20.63 1.38 18.96
N GLY A 104 21.93 1.58 19.05
CA GLY A 104 22.91 0.75 18.35
C GLY A 104 23.41 1.32 17.02
N PHE A 105 22.87 2.47 16.58
CA PHE A 105 23.36 3.18 15.40
C PHE A 105 24.22 4.38 15.84
N ASP A 106 25.14 4.74 14.97
CA ASP A 106 25.91 5.98 15.03
C ASP A 106 25.67 6.77 13.74
N GLU A 107 26.23 7.97 13.66
CA GLU A 107 26.06 8.86 12.52
C GLU A 107 26.60 8.23 11.22
N GLU A 108 27.72 7.50 11.28
CA GLU A 108 28.32 6.81 10.13
C GLU A 108 27.40 5.68 9.62
N THR A 109 26.83 4.89 10.54
CA THR A 109 25.85 3.84 10.20
C THR A 109 24.59 4.44 9.60
N ALA A 110 24.08 5.53 10.16
CA ALA A 110 22.89 6.21 9.67
C ALA A 110 23.10 6.77 8.25
N GLU A 111 24.26 7.39 7.99
CA GLU A 111 24.62 7.87 6.65
C GLU A 111 24.70 6.72 5.64
N GLU A 112 25.31 5.60 6.01
CA GLU A 112 25.43 4.44 5.13
C GLU A 112 24.06 3.82 4.81
N ILE A 113 23.18 3.65 5.82
CA ILE A 113 21.83 3.13 5.62
C ILE A 113 21.02 4.04 4.70
N GLN A 114 21.08 5.36 4.93
CA GLN A 114 20.38 6.33 4.11
C GLN A 114 20.91 6.36 2.66
N ALA A 115 22.22 6.26 2.48
CA ALA A 115 22.83 6.18 1.15
C ALA A 115 22.36 4.93 0.40
N ARG A 116 22.35 3.77 1.06
CA ARG A 116 21.87 2.51 0.47
C ARG A 116 20.37 2.58 0.12
N ALA A 117 19.55 3.26 0.93
CA ALA A 117 18.14 3.46 0.64
C ALA A 117 17.95 4.30 -0.63
N ARG A 118 18.73 5.37 -0.79
CA ARG A 118 18.70 6.21 -2.00
C ARG A 118 19.15 5.45 -3.25
N ASP A 119 20.26 4.70 -3.14
CA ASP A 119 20.79 3.89 -4.23
C ASP A 119 19.77 2.84 -4.69
N TYR A 120 19.11 2.18 -3.74
CA TYR A 120 18.05 1.20 -4.03
C TYR A 120 16.88 1.85 -4.78
N LEU A 121 16.41 3.01 -4.35
CA LEU A 121 15.31 3.73 -5.00
C LEU A 121 15.69 4.18 -6.42
N GLU A 122 16.92 4.64 -6.61
CA GLU A 122 17.44 5.01 -7.94
C GLU A 122 17.51 3.80 -8.88
N GLU A 123 18.01 2.66 -8.38
CA GLU A 123 18.05 1.42 -9.15
C GLU A 123 16.63 0.90 -9.47
N LEU A 124 15.72 0.96 -8.50
CA LEU A 124 14.32 0.57 -8.68
C LEU A 124 13.67 1.41 -9.79
N GLU A 125 13.82 2.73 -9.72
CA GLU A 125 13.26 3.65 -10.73
C GLU A 125 13.87 3.40 -12.12
N ALA A 126 15.18 3.19 -12.20
CA ALA A 126 15.84 2.86 -13.46
C ALA A 126 15.35 1.53 -14.07
N ASN A 127 15.09 0.52 -13.22
CA ASN A 127 14.55 -0.76 -13.66
C ASN A 127 13.09 -0.65 -14.11
N LEU A 128 12.29 0.14 -13.41
CA LEU A 128 10.90 0.43 -13.80
C LEU A 128 10.86 1.19 -15.14
N ASP A 129 11.75 2.17 -15.32
CA ASP A 129 11.80 2.91 -16.59
C ASP A 129 12.23 2.04 -17.79
N LYS A 130 13.17 1.12 -17.59
CA LYS A 130 13.49 0.11 -18.61
C LYS A 130 12.26 -0.73 -18.99
N LYS A 131 11.51 -1.23 -17.99
CA LYS A 131 10.29 -1.98 -18.25
C LYS A 131 9.23 -1.17 -18.98
N ARG A 132 9.07 0.10 -18.61
CA ARG A 132 8.19 1.04 -19.30
C ARG A 132 8.51 1.12 -20.79
N ILE A 133 9.80 1.31 -21.10
CA ILE A 133 10.30 1.41 -22.49
C ILE A 133 10.07 0.08 -23.22
N GLU A 134 10.40 -1.05 -22.61
CA GLU A 134 10.17 -2.38 -23.18
C GLU A 134 8.71 -2.66 -23.52
N LEU A 135 7.79 -2.17 -22.69
CA LEU A 135 6.34 -2.26 -22.90
C LEU A 135 5.83 -1.27 -23.96
N GLY A 136 6.66 -0.32 -24.36
CA GLY A 136 6.31 0.70 -25.35
C GLY A 136 5.40 1.80 -24.81
N VAL A 137 5.43 2.04 -23.49
CA VAL A 137 4.63 3.10 -22.84
C VAL A 137 5.26 4.45 -23.10
N SER A 138 4.46 5.39 -23.62
CA SER A 138 4.88 6.75 -23.95
C SER A 138 5.33 7.53 -22.72
N ASP A 139 6.38 8.33 -22.89
CA ASP A 139 6.89 9.19 -21.83
C ASP A 139 5.93 10.35 -21.50
N ASP A 140 5.02 10.68 -22.40
CA ASP A 140 4.02 11.75 -22.24
C ASP A 140 3.12 11.51 -21.01
N LEU A 141 2.90 10.25 -20.62
CA LEU A 141 2.12 9.89 -19.42
C LEU A 141 2.72 10.45 -18.12
N ARG A 142 4.03 10.74 -18.10
CA ARG A 142 4.69 11.40 -16.94
C ARG A 142 4.17 12.81 -16.67
N SER A 143 3.55 13.45 -17.65
CA SER A 143 2.98 14.79 -17.49
C SER A 143 1.69 14.84 -16.69
N ILE A 144 1.10 13.67 -16.44
CA ILE A 144 -0.12 13.54 -15.63
C ILE A 144 0.26 13.65 -14.16
N ASP A 145 -0.45 14.50 -13.44
CA ASP A 145 -0.23 14.69 -12.01
C ASP A 145 -0.47 13.38 -11.24
N GLY A 146 0.46 13.03 -10.36
CA GLY A 146 0.42 11.78 -9.59
C GLY A 146 0.83 10.53 -10.37
N MET A 147 1.16 10.59 -11.65
CA MET A 147 1.59 9.43 -12.43
C MET A 147 3.03 9.03 -12.05
N THR A 148 3.20 7.80 -11.58
CA THR A 148 4.51 7.21 -11.26
C THR A 148 4.97 6.26 -12.35
N THR A 149 6.29 6.00 -12.42
CA THR A 149 6.84 5.02 -13.39
C THR A 149 6.30 3.62 -13.14
N ALA A 150 6.04 3.27 -11.88
CA ALA A 150 5.39 1.99 -11.52
C ALA A 150 3.97 1.90 -12.08
N MET A 151 3.18 2.98 -12.01
CA MET A 151 1.85 3.05 -12.63
C MET A 151 1.93 2.91 -14.14
N MET A 152 2.89 3.58 -14.79
CA MET A 152 3.09 3.46 -16.24
C MET A 152 3.42 2.02 -16.65
N VAL A 153 4.22 1.32 -15.87
CA VAL A 153 4.52 -0.11 -16.10
C VAL A 153 3.28 -0.98 -15.92
N ALA A 154 2.44 -0.70 -14.92
CA ALA A 154 1.19 -1.42 -14.69
C ALA A 154 0.21 -1.19 -15.86
N LEU A 155 0.00 0.06 -16.28
CA LEU A 155 -0.81 0.41 -17.44
C LEU A 155 -0.32 -0.28 -18.72
N GLY A 156 1.00 -0.28 -18.94
CA GLY A 156 1.61 -0.92 -20.10
C GLY A 156 1.40 -2.42 -20.20
N LYS A 157 1.25 -3.12 -19.06
CA LYS A 157 0.91 -4.56 -19.02
C LYS A 157 -0.51 -4.82 -19.51
N ASP A 158 -1.41 -3.86 -19.34
CA ASP A 158 -2.80 -3.91 -19.78
C ASP A 158 -3.01 -3.20 -21.14
N ASP A 159 -1.91 -3.00 -21.89
CA ASP A 159 -1.87 -2.35 -23.19
C ASP A 159 -2.32 -0.88 -23.23
N ILE A 160 -2.39 -0.20 -22.09
CA ILE A 160 -2.62 1.24 -21.97
C ILE A 160 -1.26 1.93 -22.05
N LYS A 161 -0.88 2.47 -23.22
CA LYS A 161 0.49 2.89 -23.52
C LYS A 161 0.62 4.38 -23.87
N THR A 162 -0.48 5.02 -24.22
CA THR A 162 -0.51 6.41 -24.65
C THR A 162 -1.53 7.23 -23.87
N MET A 163 -1.44 8.55 -23.96
CA MET A 163 -2.46 9.46 -23.43
C MET A 163 -3.85 9.17 -24.00
N GLU A 164 -3.92 8.78 -25.28
CA GLU A 164 -5.18 8.46 -25.94
C GLU A 164 -5.80 7.16 -25.40
N ASP A 165 -4.97 6.15 -25.15
CA ASP A 165 -5.43 4.91 -24.53
C ASP A 165 -5.97 5.17 -23.11
N LEU A 166 -5.26 5.97 -22.32
CA LEU A 166 -5.67 6.31 -20.95
C LEU A 166 -6.95 7.15 -20.93
N ALA A 167 -7.07 8.13 -21.81
CA ALA A 167 -8.29 8.93 -21.95
C ALA A 167 -9.49 8.11 -22.43
N GLY A 168 -9.26 6.95 -23.01
CA GLY A 168 -10.30 5.97 -23.37
C GLY A 168 -10.80 5.10 -22.22
N CYS A 169 -10.10 5.11 -21.06
CA CYS A 169 -10.45 4.33 -19.88
C CYS A 169 -11.48 5.07 -19.02
N ALA A 170 -12.24 4.31 -18.24
CA ALA A 170 -12.99 4.85 -17.11
C ALA A 170 -12.13 4.77 -15.83
N ALA A 171 -12.43 5.60 -14.83
CA ALA A 171 -11.74 5.52 -13.55
C ALA A 171 -11.84 4.12 -12.92
N ASP A 172 -12.97 3.44 -13.11
CA ASP A 172 -13.19 2.08 -12.62
C ASP A 172 -12.23 1.05 -13.29
N ASP A 173 -11.80 1.28 -14.53
CA ASP A 173 -10.81 0.44 -15.21
C ASP A 173 -9.42 0.55 -14.55
N LEU A 174 -9.13 1.69 -13.90
CA LEU A 174 -7.87 1.93 -13.20
C LEU A 174 -7.89 1.41 -11.76
N VAL A 175 -8.91 1.76 -10.98
CA VAL A 175 -8.97 1.41 -9.55
C VAL A 175 -9.75 0.13 -9.26
N GLY A 176 -10.47 -0.38 -10.25
CA GLY A 176 -11.37 -1.52 -10.11
C GLY A 176 -12.76 -1.12 -9.60
N TRP A 177 -13.67 -2.06 -9.65
CA TRP A 177 -15.05 -1.87 -9.16
C TRP A 177 -15.59 -3.12 -8.49
N THR A 178 -16.69 -2.92 -7.80
CA THR A 178 -17.39 -4.01 -7.11
C THR A 178 -18.81 -4.13 -7.69
N GLU A 179 -19.12 -5.29 -8.25
CA GLU A 179 -20.48 -5.62 -8.71
C GLU A 179 -21.19 -6.46 -7.66
N ARG A 180 -22.42 -6.09 -7.36
CA ARG A 180 -23.29 -6.84 -6.47
C ARG A 180 -24.46 -7.42 -7.24
N LYS A 181 -24.42 -8.73 -7.50
CA LYS A 181 -25.43 -9.46 -8.22
C LYS A 181 -25.87 -10.69 -7.41
N ASP A 182 -27.18 -10.90 -7.29
CA ASP A 182 -27.79 -12.08 -6.63
C ASP A 182 -27.31 -12.35 -5.19
N GLY A 183 -26.90 -11.29 -4.45
CA GLY A 183 -26.41 -11.40 -3.08
C GLY A 183 -24.92 -11.75 -2.97
N GLU A 184 -24.25 -11.99 -4.07
CA GLU A 184 -22.81 -12.14 -4.16
C GLU A 184 -22.15 -10.81 -4.55
N THR A 185 -21.01 -10.51 -3.92
CA THR A 185 -20.20 -9.34 -4.23
C THR A 185 -18.96 -9.82 -4.99
N LYS A 186 -18.83 -9.42 -6.25
CA LYS A 186 -17.61 -9.67 -7.05
C LYS A 186 -16.81 -8.39 -7.14
N ARG A 187 -15.52 -8.47 -6.81
CA ARG A 187 -14.57 -7.40 -7.00
C ARG A 187 -13.81 -7.64 -8.32
N PHE A 188 -13.73 -6.61 -9.11
CA PHE A 188 -12.93 -6.57 -10.33
C PHE A 188 -11.76 -5.62 -10.06
N GLU A 189 -10.56 -6.10 -10.29
CA GLU A 189 -9.35 -5.29 -10.12
C GLU A 189 -9.13 -4.43 -11.35
N GLY A 190 -8.75 -3.18 -11.15
CA GLY A 190 -8.31 -2.28 -12.21
C GLY A 190 -6.80 -2.36 -12.40
N SER A 191 -6.32 -1.73 -13.48
CA SER A 191 -4.90 -1.75 -13.88
C SER A 191 -3.94 -1.18 -12.82
N LEU A 192 -4.43 -0.26 -11.97
CA LEU A 192 -3.67 0.38 -10.89
C LEU A 192 -4.15 -0.05 -9.49
N SER A 193 -4.92 -1.15 -9.41
CA SER A 193 -5.37 -1.68 -8.11
C SER A 193 -4.18 -1.99 -7.21
N GLY A 194 -4.24 -1.55 -5.94
CA GLY A 194 -3.17 -1.74 -4.95
C GLY A 194 -2.04 -0.71 -5.00
N MET A 195 -2.19 0.37 -5.78
CA MET A 195 -1.22 1.47 -5.86
C MET A 195 -1.69 2.73 -5.10
N ASP A 196 -2.50 2.55 -4.07
CA ASP A 196 -3.06 3.63 -3.21
C ASP A 196 -3.66 4.82 -3.99
N LEU A 197 -4.27 4.51 -5.15
CA LEU A 197 -4.94 5.48 -5.99
C LEU A 197 -6.41 5.59 -5.60
N SER A 198 -6.83 6.77 -5.22
CA SER A 198 -8.25 7.06 -4.98
C SER A 198 -9.03 7.16 -6.31
N ARG A 199 -10.36 6.94 -6.23
CA ARG A 199 -11.23 7.11 -7.40
C ARG A 199 -11.18 8.53 -7.98
N ALA A 200 -11.07 9.55 -7.11
CA ALA A 200 -11.01 10.95 -7.55
C ALA A 200 -9.72 11.25 -8.32
N GLU A 201 -8.59 10.70 -7.89
CA GLU A 201 -7.32 10.79 -8.61
C GLU A 201 -7.38 10.05 -9.94
N ALA A 202 -7.96 8.85 -9.96
CA ALA A 202 -8.18 8.10 -11.21
C ALA A 202 -9.08 8.87 -12.20
N GLU A 203 -10.15 9.51 -11.73
CA GLU A 203 -11.00 10.38 -12.55
C GLU A 203 -10.22 11.58 -13.11
N ALA A 204 -9.32 12.16 -12.32
CA ALA A 204 -8.46 13.26 -12.77
C ALA A 204 -7.42 12.81 -13.82
N MET A 205 -6.95 11.56 -13.76
CA MET A 205 -5.98 11.02 -14.71
C MET A 205 -6.57 10.71 -16.09
N VAL A 206 -7.87 10.40 -16.18
CA VAL A 206 -8.55 10.05 -17.45
C VAL A 206 -9.27 11.24 -18.11
N MET A 207 -9.31 12.40 -17.44
CA MET A 207 -9.89 13.64 -17.97
C MET A 207 -8.87 14.45 -18.77
#